data_8566817e64ff7fc388a1213388e38553
#
_entry.id   8566817e64ff7fc388a1213388e38553
#
_cell.length_a   1.000
_cell.length_b   1.000
_cell.length_c   1.000
_cell.angle_alpha   90.00
_cell.angle_beta   90.00
_cell.angle_gamma   90.00
#
_symmetry.space_group_name_H-M   'P 1'
#
loop_
_entity.id
_entity.type
_entity.pdbx_description
1 polymer ?
#
loop_
_entity_poly.entity_id
_entity_poly.type
_entity_poly.pdbx_seq_one_letter_code
_entity_poly.pdbx_strand_id
1 'polypeptide(L)'
;MEKDLLENVYRHYRYRFFKLSILPALLGLWLFFTPDILNYLDPATVLSDRVCGLLLILLSALSFYNHLILRLGIFIGLWISAFSCYPGLSPLVFAHDSLLGFATLAIICLLPNRPEDLEVGPTIPETCHYNPSSGGKRGAVLLFSFLGWLQSRYLTSAALHIADAEATCSLFVSSILMIIYSLLIVLSLTGGERRWHTRPKVVFITAFLLFCAIGLTLAAILLSQLFLTNYKGVSLTIAPVFSLAFFYDEIQAAWHYLTQFFSDKKKLTRIAFYGSEYYKESLFWEERSVLSFSKACKQAFEGLAFPLNLVLACVLAICFVQINVHLSLPDTCRFFINSACWFILVLSIFSFAKSLHHLRWLNLLFAAGIVLSPVIFHLPLDAKTLLSIVASGIAFIALSIGRL
;
A
#
# COMPACT_ATOMS: atom_id res chain seq x y z
N MET A 1 3.43 -14.53 36.54
CA MET A 1 4.21 -14.77 35.31
C MET A 1 3.43 -14.44 34.05
N GLU A 2 2.28 -15.04 33.77
CA GLU A 2 1.47 -14.74 32.57
C GLU A 2 0.92 -13.32 32.58
N LYS A 3 0.43 -12.82 33.71
CA LYS A 3 -0.09 -11.46 33.86
C LYS A 3 1.00 -10.41 33.69
N ASP A 4 2.20 -10.64 34.21
CA ASP A 4 3.35 -9.73 34.06
C ASP A 4 3.85 -9.68 32.60
N LEU A 5 3.79 -10.83 31.89
CA LEU A 5 4.16 -10.93 30.50
C LEU A 5 3.18 -10.14 29.62
N LEU A 6 1.87 -10.29 29.88
CA LEU A 6 0.81 -9.54 29.20
C LEU A 6 0.96 -8.04 29.43
N GLU A 7 1.24 -7.61 30.64
CA GLU A 7 1.45 -6.20 30.96
C GLU A 7 2.68 -5.62 30.26
N ASN A 8 3.77 -6.38 30.15
CA ASN A 8 4.96 -6.00 29.39
C ASN A 8 4.67 -5.88 27.88
N VAL A 9 3.87 -6.78 27.32
CA VAL A 9 3.42 -6.73 25.92
C VAL A 9 2.59 -5.46 25.68
N TYR A 10 1.63 -5.14 26.56
CA TYR A 10 0.82 -3.92 26.45
C TYR A 10 1.64 -2.65 26.60
N ARG A 11 2.63 -2.64 27.50
CA ARG A 11 3.54 -1.51 27.68
C ARG A 11 4.39 -1.27 26.43
N HIS A 12 4.94 -2.34 25.86
CA HIS A 12 5.71 -2.27 24.60
C HIS A 12 4.85 -1.78 23.45
N TYR A 13 3.62 -2.27 23.32
CA TYR A 13 2.64 -1.83 22.33
C TYR A 13 2.35 -0.33 22.44
N ARG A 14 2.04 0.17 23.64
CA ARG A 14 1.76 1.59 23.85
C ARG A 14 2.95 2.48 23.52
N TYR A 15 4.14 2.09 23.95
CA TYR A 15 5.37 2.83 23.66
C TYR A 15 5.66 2.91 22.14
N ARG A 16 5.49 1.81 21.45
CA ARG A 16 5.66 1.74 19.99
C ARG A 16 4.63 2.59 19.27
N PHE A 17 3.37 2.52 19.68
CA PHE A 17 2.29 3.33 19.12
C PHE A 17 2.57 4.83 19.31
N PHE A 18 3.00 5.23 20.49
CA PHE A 18 3.37 6.62 20.79
C PHE A 18 4.45 7.13 19.83
N LYS A 19 5.55 6.38 19.65
CA LYS A 19 6.62 6.78 18.74
C LYS A 19 6.14 6.91 17.29
N LEU A 20 5.28 6.01 16.83
CA LEU A 20 4.77 6.03 15.47
C LEU A 20 3.71 7.11 15.24
N SER A 21 2.97 7.52 16.27
CA SER A 21 1.96 8.59 16.18
C SER A 21 2.56 9.99 16.03
N ILE A 22 3.80 10.18 16.45
CA ILE A 22 4.51 11.46 16.27
C ILE A 22 4.86 11.71 14.80
N LEU A 23 5.18 10.67 14.03
CA LEU A 23 5.59 10.81 12.63
C LEU A 23 4.52 11.44 11.74
N PRO A 24 3.23 11.04 11.78
CA PRO A 24 2.17 11.73 11.06
C PRO A 24 1.99 13.20 11.46
N ALA A 25 2.20 13.53 12.76
CA ALA A 25 2.17 14.92 13.19
C ALA A 25 3.29 15.75 12.57
N LEU A 26 4.51 15.21 12.50
CA LEU A 26 5.64 15.87 11.85
C LEU A 26 5.42 16.01 10.34
N LEU A 27 4.87 14.98 9.66
CA LEU A 27 4.49 15.07 8.25
C LEU A 27 3.39 16.12 8.03
N GLY A 28 2.41 16.17 8.95
CA GLY A 28 1.35 17.17 8.91
C GLY A 28 1.89 18.59 9.07
N LEU A 29 2.83 18.79 9.98
CA LEU A 29 3.50 20.07 10.19
C LEU A 29 4.31 20.48 8.93
N TRP A 30 5.06 19.56 8.36
CA TRP A 30 5.79 19.78 7.13
C TRP A 30 4.82 20.15 5.99
N LEU A 31 3.78 19.36 5.77
CA LEU A 31 2.78 19.59 4.72
C LEU A 31 2.10 20.97 4.85
N PHE A 32 1.84 21.41 6.08
CA PHE A 32 1.22 22.70 6.37
C PHE A 32 2.09 23.89 5.93
N PHE A 33 3.41 23.80 6.12
CA PHE A 33 4.36 24.88 5.77
C PHE A 33 4.95 24.75 4.38
N THR A 34 4.85 23.59 3.74
CA THR A 34 5.44 23.35 2.41
C THR A 34 4.99 24.33 1.34
N PRO A 35 3.71 24.73 1.23
CA PRO A 35 3.29 25.71 0.23
C PRO A 35 4.06 27.02 0.29
N ASP A 36 4.39 27.48 1.50
CA ASP A 36 5.16 28.72 1.71
C ASP A 36 6.66 28.49 1.40
N ILE A 37 7.21 27.33 1.77
CA ILE A 37 8.62 27.01 1.54
C ILE A 37 8.93 26.81 0.06
N LEU A 38 8.05 26.10 -0.64
CA LEU A 38 8.22 25.77 -2.07
C LEU A 38 7.52 26.74 -3.02
N ASN A 39 6.95 27.83 -2.49
CA ASN A 39 6.26 28.87 -3.26
C ASN A 39 5.21 28.31 -4.23
N TYR A 40 4.22 27.58 -3.72
CA TYR A 40 3.14 27.06 -4.54
C TYR A 40 2.30 28.19 -5.14
N LEU A 41 2.06 28.11 -6.44
CA LEU A 41 1.31 29.13 -7.17
C LEU A 41 -0.20 28.84 -7.20
N ASP A 42 -0.60 27.57 -7.11
CA ASP A 42 -2.00 27.17 -7.18
C ASP A 42 -2.69 27.25 -5.81
N PRO A 43 -3.71 28.12 -5.65
CA PRO A 43 -4.42 28.28 -4.38
C PRO A 43 -5.14 27.00 -3.89
N ALA A 44 -5.59 26.15 -4.81
CA ALA A 44 -6.28 24.91 -4.45
C ALA A 44 -5.32 23.92 -3.80
N THR A 45 -4.11 23.81 -4.33
CA THR A 45 -3.04 22.97 -3.77
C THR A 45 -2.60 23.49 -2.40
N VAL A 46 -2.40 24.81 -2.27
CA VAL A 46 -2.08 25.45 -0.98
C VAL A 46 -3.13 25.12 0.08
N LEU A 47 -4.41 25.27 -0.27
CA LEU A 47 -5.51 24.97 0.65
C LEU A 47 -5.56 23.47 1.00
N SER A 48 -5.43 22.59 0.02
CA SER A 48 -5.42 21.15 0.20
C SER A 48 -4.34 20.71 1.20
N ASP A 49 -3.11 21.16 0.99
CA ASP A 49 -1.97 20.77 1.82
C ASP A 49 -2.08 21.30 3.24
N ARG A 50 -2.50 22.56 3.42
CA ARG A 50 -2.71 23.13 4.75
C ARG A 50 -3.81 22.41 5.51
N VAL A 51 -4.94 22.12 4.86
CA VAL A 51 -6.06 21.37 5.48
C VAL A 51 -5.61 19.96 5.84
N CYS A 52 -4.98 19.25 4.91
CA CYS A 52 -4.48 17.89 5.15
C CYS A 52 -3.42 17.87 6.25
N GLY A 53 -2.51 18.83 6.26
CA GLY A 53 -1.48 18.97 7.30
C GLY A 53 -2.08 19.18 8.68
N LEU A 54 -3.04 20.10 8.80
CA LEU A 54 -3.76 20.36 10.06
C LEU A 54 -4.53 19.12 10.54
N LEU A 55 -5.22 18.43 9.62
CA LEU A 55 -5.95 17.20 9.96
C LEU A 55 -5.01 16.09 10.45
N LEU A 56 -3.84 15.89 9.85
CA LEU A 56 -2.84 14.93 10.32
C LEU A 56 -2.36 15.24 11.73
N ILE A 57 -2.10 16.53 12.04
CA ILE A 57 -1.71 16.96 13.39
C ILE A 57 -2.84 16.67 14.37
N LEU A 58 -4.08 17.02 14.04
CA LEU A 58 -5.25 16.78 14.90
C LEU A 58 -5.48 15.28 15.13
N LEU A 59 -5.43 14.45 14.09
CA LEU A 59 -5.59 13.00 14.22
C LEU A 59 -4.48 12.40 15.08
N SER A 60 -3.24 12.87 14.94
CA SER A 60 -2.12 12.44 15.79
C SER A 60 -2.35 12.82 17.24
N ALA A 61 -2.79 14.04 17.54
CA ALA A 61 -3.12 14.47 18.88
C ALA A 61 -4.29 13.66 19.49
N LEU A 62 -5.36 13.44 18.72
CA LEU A 62 -6.51 12.65 19.16
C LEU A 62 -6.18 11.16 19.33
N SER A 63 -5.16 10.65 18.66
CA SER A 63 -4.72 9.26 18.80
C SER A 63 -4.23 8.90 20.18
N PHE A 64 -3.83 9.88 21.00
CA PHE A 64 -3.50 9.65 22.41
C PHE A 64 -4.70 9.22 23.25
N TYR A 65 -5.91 9.63 22.86
CA TYR A 65 -7.14 9.19 23.50
C TYR A 65 -7.65 7.88 22.90
N ASN A 66 -7.62 7.77 21.56
CA ASN A 66 -8.06 6.57 20.86
C ASN A 66 -7.17 6.31 19.63
N HIS A 67 -6.36 5.25 19.72
CA HIS A 67 -5.40 4.86 18.68
C HIS A 67 -6.04 4.56 17.31
N LEU A 68 -7.34 4.20 17.27
CA LEU A 68 -8.04 3.94 16.01
C LEU A 68 -8.25 5.21 15.18
N ILE A 69 -8.30 6.38 15.83
CA ILE A 69 -8.54 7.66 15.13
C ILE A 69 -7.43 7.96 14.12
N LEU A 70 -6.18 7.61 14.45
CA LEU A 70 -5.05 7.85 13.54
C LEU A 70 -5.17 7.11 12.21
N ARG A 71 -5.94 6.01 12.16
CA ARG A 71 -6.20 5.27 10.91
C ARG A 71 -7.00 6.08 9.90
N LEU A 72 -7.77 7.08 10.34
CA LEU A 72 -8.44 8.01 9.43
C LEU A 72 -7.43 8.79 8.56
N GLY A 73 -6.18 8.90 8.99
CA GLY A 73 -5.10 9.47 8.20
C GLY A 73 -4.80 8.70 6.89
N ILE A 74 -5.29 7.46 6.73
CA ILE A 74 -5.26 6.74 5.45
C ILE A 74 -5.97 7.57 4.36
N PHE A 75 -7.12 8.18 4.69
CA PHE A 75 -7.85 9.03 3.74
C PHE A 75 -7.06 10.27 3.35
N ILE A 76 -6.34 10.86 4.31
CA ILE A 76 -5.50 12.02 4.05
C ILE A 76 -4.34 11.62 3.12
N GLY A 77 -3.66 10.51 3.40
CA GLY A 77 -2.59 10.02 2.55
C GLY A 77 -3.07 9.68 1.13
N LEU A 78 -4.25 9.06 1.01
CA LEU A 78 -4.89 8.80 -0.29
C LEU A 78 -5.25 10.09 -1.01
N TRP A 79 -5.83 11.07 -0.31
CA TRP A 79 -6.19 12.36 -0.89
C TRP A 79 -4.97 13.07 -1.44
N ILE A 80 -3.91 13.24 -0.64
CA ILE A 80 -2.68 13.91 -1.07
C ILE A 80 -2.10 13.20 -2.30
N SER A 81 -2.02 11.86 -2.28
CA SER A 81 -1.49 11.09 -3.42
C SER A 81 -2.37 11.15 -4.67
N ALA A 82 -3.69 11.29 -4.53
CA ALA A 82 -4.60 11.47 -5.65
C ALA A 82 -4.56 12.91 -6.18
N PHE A 83 -4.54 13.89 -5.27
CA PHE A 83 -4.52 15.30 -5.63
C PHE A 83 -3.22 15.71 -6.31
N SER A 84 -2.10 15.07 -5.97
CA SER A 84 -0.82 15.25 -6.68
C SER A 84 -0.91 14.98 -8.19
N CYS A 85 -1.90 14.19 -8.64
CA CYS A 85 -2.13 13.91 -10.06
C CYS A 85 -3.07 14.92 -10.74
N TYR A 86 -3.43 16.03 -10.07
CA TYR A 86 -4.29 17.05 -10.66
C TYR A 86 -3.61 17.71 -11.88
N PRO A 87 -4.34 17.90 -13.00
CA PRO A 87 -3.79 18.50 -14.20
C PRO A 87 -3.27 19.91 -13.95
N GLY A 88 -2.10 20.23 -14.50
CA GLY A 88 -1.50 21.57 -14.40
C GLY A 88 -0.61 21.82 -13.17
N LEU A 89 -0.47 20.86 -12.28
CA LEU A 89 0.49 20.98 -11.17
C LEU A 89 1.94 20.92 -11.66
N SER A 90 2.82 21.65 -10.98
CA SER A 90 4.24 21.59 -11.27
C SER A 90 4.82 20.20 -10.95
N PRO A 91 5.87 19.76 -11.68
CA PRO A 91 6.53 18.47 -11.38
C PRO A 91 7.06 18.36 -9.95
N LEU A 92 7.44 19.50 -9.34
CA LEU A 92 7.90 19.54 -7.96
C LEU A 92 6.77 19.22 -6.98
N VAL A 93 5.60 19.85 -7.15
CA VAL A 93 4.41 19.57 -6.33
C VAL A 93 3.96 18.14 -6.49
N PHE A 94 3.88 17.63 -7.72
CA PHE A 94 3.57 16.23 -7.99
C PHE A 94 4.49 15.27 -7.23
N ALA A 95 5.81 15.48 -7.32
CA ALA A 95 6.78 14.59 -6.67
C ALA A 95 6.69 14.68 -5.14
N HIS A 96 6.58 15.88 -4.60
CA HIS A 96 6.49 16.14 -3.16
C HIS A 96 5.22 15.52 -2.56
N ASP A 97 4.05 15.83 -3.09
CA ASP A 97 2.77 15.39 -2.54
C ASP A 97 2.56 13.88 -2.71
N SER A 98 3.01 13.32 -3.85
CA SER A 98 3.02 11.86 -4.03
C SER A 98 3.88 11.18 -2.95
N LEU A 99 5.08 11.70 -2.68
CA LEU A 99 5.97 11.15 -1.66
C LEU A 99 5.36 11.25 -0.26
N LEU A 100 4.80 12.41 0.09
CA LEU A 100 4.17 12.62 1.40
C LEU A 100 2.89 11.81 1.58
N GLY A 101 2.06 11.71 0.56
CA GLY A 101 0.87 10.86 0.58
C GLY A 101 1.22 9.41 0.85
N PHE A 102 2.22 8.87 0.14
CA PHE A 102 2.68 7.49 0.34
C PHE A 102 3.43 7.29 1.66
N ALA A 103 4.21 8.27 2.13
CA ALA A 103 4.83 8.21 3.45
C ALA A 103 3.78 8.14 4.56
N THR A 104 2.73 8.95 4.45
CA THR A 104 1.59 8.94 5.37
C THR A 104 0.91 7.57 5.38
N LEU A 105 0.61 7.01 4.19
CA LEU A 105 0.02 5.68 4.07
C LEU A 105 0.93 4.60 4.67
N ALA A 106 2.23 4.62 4.35
CA ALA A 106 3.19 3.65 4.85
C ALA A 106 3.27 3.65 6.39
N ILE A 107 3.31 4.82 7.01
CA ILE A 107 3.38 4.94 8.47
C ILE A 107 2.09 4.44 9.12
N ILE A 108 0.94 4.87 8.63
CA ILE A 108 -0.36 4.54 9.23
C ILE A 108 -0.71 3.07 9.04
N CYS A 109 -0.41 2.49 7.89
CA CYS A 109 -0.64 1.06 7.64
C CYS A 109 0.25 0.15 8.49
N LEU A 110 1.40 0.63 8.96
CA LEU A 110 2.30 -0.12 9.84
C LEU A 110 2.00 0.03 11.33
N LEU A 111 1.01 0.85 11.69
CA LEU A 111 0.58 0.94 13.08
C LEU A 111 0.08 -0.42 13.58
N PRO A 112 0.54 -0.86 14.76
CA PRO A 112 0.11 -2.14 15.31
C PRO A 112 -1.40 -2.10 15.60
N ASN A 113 -2.11 -3.15 15.14
CA ASN A 113 -3.56 -3.22 15.30
C ASN A 113 -3.98 -3.66 16.68
N ARG A 114 -3.38 -4.75 17.16
CA ARG A 114 -3.73 -5.40 18.42
C ARG A 114 -2.48 -5.93 19.11
N PRO A 115 -2.48 -6.02 20.44
CA PRO A 115 -1.42 -6.71 21.17
C PRO A 115 -1.24 -8.17 20.74
N GLU A 116 -2.31 -8.82 20.30
CA GLU A 116 -2.35 -10.20 19.79
C GLU A 116 -1.54 -10.39 18.49
N ASP A 117 -1.31 -9.31 17.74
CA ASP A 117 -0.48 -9.34 16.53
C ASP A 117 1.03 -9.35 16.84
N LEU A 118 1.40 -9.24 18.12
CA LEU A 118 2.79 -9.32 18.56
C LEU A 118 3.25 -10.78 18.54
N GLU A 119 4.21 -11.07 17.68
CA GLU A 119 4.82 -12.39 17.56
C GLU A 119 5.80 -12.62 18.71
N VAL A 120 5.85 -13.84 19.24
CA VAL A 120 6.82 -14.27 20.26
C VAL A 120 8.10 -14.78 19.57
N GLY A 121 9.23 -14.63 20.22
CA GLY A 121 10.54 -15.09 19.72
C GLY A 121 11.55 -13.97 19.55
N PRO A 122 12.73 -14.24 18.96
CA PRO A 122 13.78 -13.25 18.81
C PRO A 122 13.37 -12.15 17.81
N THR A 123 13.58 -10.90 18.18
CA THR A 123 13.38 -9.75 17.27
C THR A 123 14.67 -9.41 16.52
N ILE A 124 15.82 -9.71 17.12
CA ILE A 124 17.15 -9.43 16.57
C ILE A 124 17.80 -10.78 16.27
N PRO A 125 18.18 -11.06 15.00
CA PRO A 125 18.93 -12.27 14.67
C PRO A 125 20.34 -12.22 15.25
N GLU A 126 20.93 -13.39 15.50
CA GLU A 126 22.29 -13.51 16.02
C GLU A 126 23.34 -12.83 15.11
N THR A 127 23.04 -12.71 13.83
CA THR A 127 23.92 -12.09 12.81
C THR A 127 23.78 -10.58 12.68
N CYS A 128 22.81 -9.97 13.35
CA CYS A 128 22.50 -8.54 13.27
C CYS A 128 22.48 -7.92 14.67
N HIS A 129 22.90 -6.64 14.77
CA HIS A 129 22.77 -5.86 16.01
C HIS A 129 21.47 -5.07 16.09
N TYR A 130 20.59 -5.21 15.11
CA TYR A 130 19.32 -4.48 14.98
C TYR A 130 18.24 -5.36 14.35
N ASN A 131 16.97 -4.97 14.55
CA ASN A 131 15.84 -5.69 13.97
C ASN A 131 15.73 -5.43 12.46
N PRO A 132 15.96 -6.45 11.60
CA PRO A 132 15.87 -6.28 10.14
C PRO A 132 14.43 -6.09 9.66
N SER A 133 13.42 -6.57 10.41
CA SER A 133 11.99 -6.42 10.10
C SER A 133 11.34 -5.24 10.85
N SER A 134 12.12 -4.26 11.29
CA SER A 134 11.60 -3.10 12.02
C SER A 134 10.54 -2.35 11.22
N GLY A 135 9.58 -1.72 11.92
CA GLY A 135 8.54 -0.92 11.28
C GLY A 135 9.09 0.18 10.36
N GLY A 136 10.23 0.78 10.69
CA GLY A 136 10.89 1.78 9.84
C GLY A 136 11.40 1.20 8.51
N LYS A 137 12.09 0.06 8.54
CA LYS A 137 12.57 -0.62 7.31
C LYS A 137 11.42 -1.10 6.43
N ARG A 138 10.40 -1.71 7.03
CA ARG A 138 9.18 -2.13 6.32
C ARG A 138 8.43 -0.93 5.73
N GLY A 139 8.40 0.20 6.45
CA GLY A 139 7.83 1.45 5.97
C GLY A 139 8.57 2.01 4.77
N ALA A 140 9.90 1.94 4.76
CA ALA A 140 10.71 2.34 3.61
C ALA A 140 10.41 1.46 2.38
N VAL A 141 10.39 0.13 2.53
CA VAL A 141 10.02 -0.80 1.45
C VAL A 141 8.61 -0.52 0.93
N LEU A 142 7.67 -0.25 1.83
CA LEU A 142 6.29 0.06 1.48
C LEU A 142 6.19 1.39 0.71
N LEU A 143 6.91 2.44 1.16
CA LEU A 143 6.98 3.73 0.50
C LEU A 143 7.50 3.60 -0.94
N PHE A 144 8.64 2.93 -1.12
CA PHE A 144 9.21 2.72 -2.45
C PHE A 144 8.32 1.82 -3.33
N SER A 145 7.60 0.86 -2.74
CA SER A 145 6.63 0.05 -3.48
C SER A 145 5.45 0.89 -3.98
N PHE A 146 4.96 1.84 -3.20
CA PHE A 146 3.96 2.81 -3.65
C PHE A 146 4.48 3.72 -4.77
N LEU A 147 5.72 4.21 -4.66
CA LEU A 147 6.34 5.01 -5.73
C LEU A 147 6.47 4.20 -7.03
N GLY A 148 6.96 2.97 -6.94
CA GLY A 148 7.05 2.08 -8.10
C GLY A 148 5.69 1.78 -8.71
N TRP A 149 4.66 1.59 -7.88
CA TRP A 149 3.29 1.39 -8.33
C TRP A 149 2.74 2.61 -9.09
N LEU A 150 2.95 3.83 -8.55
CA LEU A 150 2.51 5.07 -9.20
C LEU A 150 3.15 5.24 -10.58
N GLN A 151 4.47 5.01 -10.67
CA GLN A 151 5.18 5.10 -11.94
C GLN A 151 4.72 4.05 -12.95
N SER A 152 4.54 2.81 -12.49
CA SER A 152 4.02 1.73 -13.35
C SER A 152 2.62 2.03 -13.87
N ARG A 153 1.74 2.58 -13.02
CA ARG A 153 0.40 3.06 -13.42
C ARG A 153 0.49 4.15 -14.48
N TYR A 154 1.36 5.14 -14.28
CA TYR A 154 1.57 6.21 -15.25
C TYR A 154 2.04 5.68 -16.61
N LEU A 155 3.02 4.78 -16.61
CA LEU A 155 3.52 4.15 -17.83
C LEU A 155 2.45 3.31 -18.53
N THR A 156 1.61 2.61 -17.76
CA THR A 156 0.47 1.85 -18.31
C THR A 156 -0.53 2.80 -18.97
N SER A 157 -0.83 3.94 -18.32
CA SER A 157 -1.73 4.95 -18.88
C SER A 157 -1.17 5.58 -20.17
N ALA A 158 0.13 5.84 -20.23
CA ALA A 158 0.81 6.35 -21.41
C ALA A 158 0.78 5.30 -22.57
N ALA A 159 1.06 4.03 -22.25
CA ALA A 159 1.03 2.94 -23.23
C ALA A 159 -0.37 2.67 -23.81
N LEU A 160 -1.43 3.06 -23.06
CA LEU A 160 -2.82 3.00 -23.52
C LEU A 160 -3.28 4.30 -24.23
N HIS A 161 -2.37 5.25 -24.47
CA HIS A 161 -2.68 6.56 -25.06
C HIS A 161 -3.74 7.37 -24.27
N ILE A 162 -3.82 7.14 -22.95
CA ILE A 162 -4.75 7.81 -22.05
C ILE A 162 -4.13 9.09 -21.51
N ALA A 163 -2.82 9.10 -21.29
CA ALA A 163 -2.05 10.28 -20.93
C ALA A 163 -1.43 10.88 -22.20
N ASP A 164 -1.38 12.21 -22.30
CA ASP A 164 -0.69 12.97 -23.37
C ASP A 164 0.84 12.82 -23.23
N ALA A 165 1.31 11.59 -23.15
CA ALA A 165 2.71 11.27 -23.02
C ALA A 165 3.10 10.20 -24.04
N GLU A 166 4.28 10.37 -24.63
CA GLU A 166 4.84 9.33 -25.49
C GLU A 166 4.97 8.00 -24.73
N ALA A 167 4.49 6.93 -25.34
CA ALA A 167 4.58 5.59 -24.80
C ALA A 167 6.06 5.13 -24.79
N THR A 168 6.71 5.29 -23.64
CA THR A 168 8.13 4.96 -23.45
C THR A 168 8.35 3.52 -22.98
N CYS A 169 7.28 2.77 -22.69
CA CYS A 169 7.35 1.40 -22.19
C CYS A 169 6.22 0.57 -22.78
N SER A 170 6.46 -0.73 -23.01
CA SER A 170 5.40 -1.62 -23.47
C SER A 170 4.31 -1.80 -22.43
N LEU A 171 3.06 -1.87 -22.87
CA LEU A 171 1.89 -2.10 -22.00
C LEU A 171 2.07 -3.35 -21.14
N PHE A 172 2.65 -4.41 -21.70
CA PHE A 172 2.88 -5.66 -20.99
C PHE A 172 3.82 -5.48 -19.79
N VAL A 173 4.98 -4.85 -20.00
CA VAL A 173 5.98 -4.64 -18.93
C VAL A 173 5.44 -3.73 -17.83
N SER A 174 4.81 -2.62 -18.19
CA SER A 174 4.26 -1.67 -17.21
C SER A 174 3.12 -2.27 -16.39
N SER A 175 2.25 -3.09 -17.01
CA SER A 175 1.17 -3.79 -16.29
C SER A 175 1.71 -4.85 -15.33
N ILE A 176 2.73 -5.63 -15.72
CA ILE A 176 3.35 -6.60 -14.83
C ILE A 176 4.04 -5.89 -13.65
N LEU A 177 4.76 -4.79 -13.88
CA LEU A 177 5.35 -4.00 -12.81
C LEU A 177 4.28 -3.49 -11.84
N MET A 178 3.15 -3.02 -12.33
CA MET A 178 2.03 -2.58 -11.50
C MET A 178 1.50 -3.70 -10.60
N ILE A 179 1.37 -4.93 -11.13
CA ILE A 179 0.97 -6.11 -10.37
C ILE A 179 2.03 -6.45 -9.31
N ILE A 180 3.31 -6.48 -9.68
CA ILE A 180 4.42 -6.78 -8.76
C ILE A 180 4.43 -5.79 -7.59
N TYR A 181 4.33 -4.48 -7.86
CA TYR A 181 4.30 -3.47 -6.80
C TYR A 181 3.05 -3.57 -5.92
N SER A 182 1.89 -3.92 -6.48
CA SER A 182 0.68 -4.20 -5.70
C SER A 182 0.91 -5.36 -4.72
N LEU A 183 1.54 -6.45 -5.18
CA LEU A 183 1.89 -7.58 -4.33
C LEU A 183 2.95 -7.21 -3.27
N LEU A 184 3.95 -6.41 -3.62
CA LEU A 184 4.96 -5.92 -2.67
C LEU A 184 4.34 -5.07 -1.56
N ILE A 185 3.36 -4.22 -1.88
CA ILE A 185 2.59 -3.44 -0.89
C ILE A 185 1.91 -4.40 0.09
N VAL A 186 1.15 -5.38 -0.42
CA VAL A 186 0.44 -6.36 0.42
C VAL A 186 1.42 -7.17 1.29
N LEU A 187 2.51 -7.67 0.71
CA LEU A 187 3.50 -8.45 1.45
C LEU A 187 4.25 -7.63 2.49
N SER A 188 4.47 -6.33 2.24
CA SER A 188 5.10 -5.42 3.21
C SER A 188 4.23 -5.20 4.45
N LEU A 189 2.90 -5.32 4.31
CA LEU A 189 1.95 -5.24 5.41
C LEU A 189 1.80 -6.56 6.18
N THR A 190 2.23 -7.68 5.59
CA THR A 190 2.06 -9.02 6.14
C THR A 190 3.15 -9.33 7.17
N GLY A 191 2.76 -9.88 8.32
CA GLY A 191 3.66 -10.31 9.40
C GLY A 191 4.15 -9.17 10.29
N GLY A 192 4.77 -9.54 11.40
CA GLY A 192 5.29 -8.64 12.43
C GLY A 192 6.78 -8.33 12.29
N GLU A 193 7.37 -7.81 13.38
CA GLU A 193 8.80 -7.47 13.46
C GLU A 193 9.73 -8.70 13.45
N ARG A 194 9.16 -9.88 13.53
CA ARG A 194 9.88 -11.15 13.63
C ARG A 194 9.64 -12.05 12.43
N ARG A 195 9.09 -11.51 11.32
CA ARG A 195 8.71 -12.29 10.14
C ARG A 195 9.89 -12.99 9.45
N TRP A 196 11.11 -12.55 9.66
CA TRP A 196 12.30 -13.20 9.14
C TRP A 196 12.47 -14.64 9.65
N HIS A 197 11.94 -14.98 10.84
CA HIS A 197 11.89 -16.36 11.33
C HIS A 197 10.48 -16.94 11.43
N THR A 198 9.46 -16.14 11.78
CA THR A 198 8.08 -16.63 11.89
C THR A 198 7.44 -16.92 10.55
N ARG A 199 7.83 -16.14 9.51
CA ARG A 199 7.28 -16.24 8.15
C ARG A 199 8.36 -16.12 7.06
N PRO A 200 9.41 -16.97 7.03
CA PRO A 200 10.49 -16.87 6.06
C PRO A 200 10.02 -16.83 4.60
N LYS A 201 8.94 -17.57 4.28
CA LYS A 201 8.32 -17.58 2.94
C LYS A 201 7.92 -16.19 2.45
N VAL A 202 7.38 -15.34 3.33
CA VAL A 202 6.98 -13.97 2.97
C VAL A 202 8.22 -13.16 2.57
N VAL A 203 9.33 -13.36 3.28
CA VAL A 203 10.60 -12.71 2.98
C VAL A 203 11.12 -13.13 1.61
N PHE A 204 11.13 -14.44 1.31
CA PHE A 204 11.64 -14.93 0.02
C PHE A 204 10.73 -14.58 -1.16
N ILE A 205 9.42 -14.61 -0.99
CA ILE A 205 8.49 -14.15 -2.04
C ILE A 205 8.68 -12.66 -2.31
N THR A 206 8.83 -11.84 -1.26
CA THR A 206 9.12 -10.41 -1.40
C THR A 206 10.44 -10.18 -2.13
N ALA A 207 11.51 -10.92 -1.75
CA ALA A 207 12.80 -10.85 -2.43
C ALA A 207 12.69 -11.20 -3.92
N PHE A 208 12.02 -12.31 -4.23
CA PHE A 208 11.80 -12.74 -5.62
C PHE A 208 11.08 -11.66 -6.45
N LEU A 209 10.01 -11.07 -5.91
CA LEU A 209 9.28 -9.99 -6.59
C LEU A 209 10.14 -8.73 -6.78
N LEU A 210 11.00 -8.38 -5.82
CA LEU A 210 11.94 -7.26 -5.96
C LEU A 210 12.96 -7.52 -7.08
N PHE A 211 13.51 -8.73 -7.16
CA PHE A 211 14.40 -9.10 -8.28
C PHE A 211 13.68 -9.07 -9.62
N CYS A 212 12.44 -9.55 -9.68
CA CYS A 212 11.62 -9.44 -10.90
C CYS A 212 11.36 -7.98 -11.27
N ALA A 213 11.08 -7.09 -10.30
CA ALA A 213 10.88 -5.67 -10.54
C ALA A 213 12.16 -5.01 -11.10
N ILE A 214 13.34 -5.34 -10.55
CA ILE A 214 14.62 -4.85 -11.05
C ILE A 214 14.87 -5.34 -12.48
N GLY A 215 14.69 -6.64 -12.73
CA GLY A 215 14.90 -7.24 -14.06
C GLY A 215 13.97 -6.63 -15.12
N LEU A 216 12.70 -6.45 -14.82
CA LEU A 216 11.73 -5.82 -15.72
C LEU A 216 12.02 -4.32 -15.93
N THR A 217 12.47 -3.62 -14.90
CA THR A 217 12.88 -2.21 -15.03
C THR A 217 14.10 -2.07 -15.92
N LEU A 218 15.10 -2.93 -15.75
CA LEU A 218 16.26 -2.96 -16.63
C LEU A 218 15.88 -3.32 -18.06
N ALA A 219 15.00 -4.30 -18.27
CA ALA A 219 14.48 -4.63 -19.58
C ALA A 219 13.72 -3.46 -20.21
N ALA A 220 12.91 -2.73 -19.44
CA ALA A 220 12.22 -1.53 -19.91
C ALA A 220 13.22 -0.44 -20.33
N ILE A 221 14.29 -0.22 -19.57
CA ILE A 221 15.35 0.75 -19.91
C ILE A 221 16.06 0.36 -21.20
N LEU A 222 16.42 -0.92 -21.35
CA LEU A 222 17.17 -1.41 -22.50
C LEU A 222 16.35 -1.46 -23.79
N LEU A 223 15.08 -1.86 -23.69
CA LEU A 223 14.24 -2.11 -24.86
C LEU A 223 13.49 -0.86 -25.34
N SER A 224 13.12 0.05 -24.45
CA SER A 224 12.26 1.19 -24.76
C SER A 224 13.01 2.53 -24.81
N GLN A 225 14.34 2.53 -24.80
CA GLN A 225 15.15 3.76 -24.72
C GLN A 225 14.68 4.71 -23.61
N LEU A 226 14.18 4.16 -22.52
CA LEU A 226 13.76 4.91 -21.33
C LEU A 226 15.04 5.49 -20.70
N PHE A 227 15.47 6.66 -21.18
CA PHE A 227 16.69 7.27 -20.70
C PHE A 227 16.58 7.61 -19.22
N LEU A 228 17.61 7.28 -18.46
CA LEU A 228 17.77 7.66 -17.03
C LEU A 228 17.76 9.18 -16.81
N THR A 229 17.88 9.96 -17.88
CA THR A 229 17.77 11.42 -17.84
C THR A 229 16.36 11.93 -17.56
N ASN A 230 15.33 11.10 -17.77
CA ASN A 230 13.97 11.47 -17.45
C ASN A 230 13.64 11.05 -16.00
N TYR A 231 13.03 11.94 -15.22
CA TYR A 231 12.62 11.67 -13.83
C TYR A 231 11.80 10.38 -13.65
N LYS A 232 11.07 9.97 -14.70
CA LYS A 232 10.26 8.74 -14.72
C LYS A 232 11.14 7.48 -14.74
N GLY A 233 12.16 7.47 -15.55
CA GLY A 233 13.13 6.36 -15.59
C GLY A 233 13.94 6.28 -14.31
N VAL A 234 14.34 7.43 -13.76
CA VAL A 234 15.05 7.51 -12.48
C VAL A 234 14.21 6.97 -11.34
N SER A 235 12.96 7.42 -11.19
CA SER A 235 12.09 6.95 -10.10
C SER A 235 11.71 5.48 -10.24
N LEU A 236 11.51 4.97 -11.46
CA LEU A 236 11.24 3.57 -11.71
C LEU A 236 12.44 2.68 -11.32
N THR A 237 13.68 3.17 -11.49
CA THR A 237 14.90 2.47 -11.10
C THR A 237 15.15 2.56 -9.60
N ILE A 238 14.94 3.73 -9.02
CA ILE A 238 15.14 3.97 -7.57
C ILE A 238 14.22 3.08 -6.74
N ALA A 239 12.94 2.96 -7.11
CA ALA A 239 11.96 2.25 -6.32
C ALA A 239 12.37 0.80 -5.96
N PRO A 240 12.68 -0.11 -6.91
CA PRO A 240 13.03 -1.48 -6.56
C PRO A 240 14.43 -1.61 -5.96
N VAL A 241 15.40 -0.76 -6.37
CA VAL A 241 16.78 -0.82 -5.87
C VAL A 241 16.82 -0.40 -4.39
N PHE A 242 16.19 0.71 -4.03
CA PHE A 242 16.13 1.11 -2.62
C PHE A 242 15.25 0.18 -1.79
N SER A 243 14.13 -0.33 -2.33
CA SER A 243 13.35 -1.37 -1.66
C SER A 243 14.22 -2.59 -1.33
N LEU A 244 15.04 -3.07 -2.27
CA LEU A 244 15.93 -4.20 -2.05
C LEU A 244 17.02 -3.86 -1.03
N ALA A 245 17.61 -2.65 -1.08
CA ALA A 245 18.63 -2.22 -0.13
C ALA A 245 18.10 -2.22 1.31
N PHE A 246 16.88 -1.70 1.57
CA PHE A 246 16.26 -1.73 2.88
C PHE A 246 15.80 -3.13 3.31
N PHE A 247 15.53 -4.01 2.35
CA PHE A 247 15.04 -5.36 2.58
C PHE A 247 16.16 -6.40 2.70
N TYR A 248 17.39 -6.06 2.26
CA TYR A 248 18.51 -6.99 2.18
C TYR A 248 18.83 -7.70 3.51
N ASP A 249 18.86 -6.95 4.59
CA ASP A 249 19.16 -7.51 5.92
C ASP A 249 18.12 -8.54 6.36
N GLU A 250 16.85 -8.34 5.95
CA GLU A 250 15.77 -9.26 6.26
C GLU A 250 15.91 -10.58 5.47
N ILE A 251 16.37 -10.48 4.20
CA ILE A 251 16.71 -11.66 3.39
C ILE A 251 17.85 -12.44 4.05
N GLN A 252 18.92 -11.73 4.44
CA GLN A 252 20.09 -12.32 5.07
C GLN A 252 19.73 -13.02 6.39
N ALA A 253 18.92 -12.37 7.23
CA ALA A 253 18.45 -12.94 8.49
C ALA A 253 17.60 -14.19 8.28
N ALA A 254 16.64 -14.17 7.35
CA ALA A 254 15.81 -15.32 7.03
C ALA A 254 16.62 -16.48 6.45
N TRP A 255 17.60 -16.17 5.59
CA TRP A 255 18.51 -17.18 5.03
C TRP A 255 19.36 -17.84 6.11
N HIS A 256 20.02 -17.02 6.96
CA HIS A 256 20.82 -17.54 8.07
C HIS A 256 19.98 -18.42 9.01
N TYR A 257 18.77 -17.98 9.32
CA TYR A 257 17.85 -18.79 10.13
C TYR A 257 17.54 -20.14 9.48
N LEU A 258 17.28 -20.21 8.18
CA LEU A 258 17.01 -21.46 7.48
C LEU A 258 18.24 -22.37 7.35
N THR A 259 19.45 -21.80 7.23
CA THR A 259 20.68 -22.61 7.10
C THR A 259 20.94 -23.49 8.32
N GLN A 260 20.43 -23.13 9.51
CA GLN A 260 20.53 -23.94 10.73
C GLN A 260 19.81 -25.29 10.59
N PHE A 261 18.87 -25.42 9.66
CA PHE A 261 18.04 -26.61 9.45
C PHE A 261 18.40 -27.41 8.18
N PHE A 262 19.49 -27.08 7.47
CA PHE A 262 19.86 -27.75 6.22
C PHE A 262 20.19 -29.26 6.39
N SER A 263 20.57 -29.67 7.59
CA SER A 263 20.81 -31.10 7.91
C SER A 263 19.51 -31.92 7.94
N ASP A 264 18.39 -31.30 8.30
CA ASP A 264 17.08 -31.95 8.35
C ASP A 264 16.11 -31.36 7.32
N LYS A 265 16.03 -31.99 6.14
CA LYS A 265 15.19 -31.53 5.02
C LYS A 265 13.71 -31.42 5.39
N LYS A 266 13.19 -32.32 6.27
CA LYS A 266 11.78 -32.25 6.69
C LYS A 266 11.54 -31.05 7.59
N LYS A 267 12.44 -30.80 8.53
CA LYS A 267 12.35 -29.61 9.41
C LYS A 267 12.53 -28.32 8.63
N LEU A 268 13.49 -28.28 7.71
CA LEU A 268 13.71 -27.15 6.81
C LEU A 268 12.43 -26.82 6.01
N THR A 269 11.85 -27.80 5.33
CA THR A 269 10.62 -27.59 4.55
C THR A 269 9.48 -27.11 5.43
N ARG A 270 9.34 -27.71 6.61
CA ARG A 270 8.31 -27.31 7.58
C ARG A 270 8.50 -25.85 8.00
N ILE A 271 9.70 -25.43 8.39
CA ILE A 271 9.98 -24.07 8.84
C ILE A 271 9.84 -23.08 7.68
N ALA A 272 10.35 -23.41 6.49
CA ALA A 272 10.24 -22.55 5.32
C ALA A 272 8.79 -22.23 4.95
N PHE A 273 7.89 -23.22 5.04
CA PHE A 273 6.48 -23.05 4.67
C PHE A 273 5.56 -22.64 5.82
N TYR A 274 5.78 -23.14 7.03
CA TYR A 274 4.89 -22.93 8.18
C TYR A 274 5.42 -21.92 9.19
N GLY A 275 6.70 -21.57 9.12
CA GLY A 275 7.35 -20.67 10.08
C GLY A 275 8.04 -21.40 11.22
N SER A 276 8.63 -20.62 12.14
CA SER A 276 9.41 -21.16 13.26
C SER A 276 8.58 -21.91 14.28
N GLU A 277 9.25 -22.73 15.10
CA GLU A 277 8.63 -23.38 16.24
C GLU A 277 8.10 -22.38 17.28
N TYR A 278 8.77 -21.25 17.43
CA TYR A 278 8.33 -20.14 18.30
C TYR A 278 7.01 -19.50 17.87
N TYR A 279 6.61 -19.67 16.62
CA TYR A 279 5.30 -19.22 16.15
C TYR A 279 4.15 -19.97 16.79
N LYS A 280 4.39 -21.19 17.31
CA LYS A 280 3.41 -21.99 18.06
C LYS A 280 3.26 -21.56 19.52
N GLU A 281 4.27 -20.88 20.07
CA GLU A 281 4.33 -20.45 21.47
C GLU A 281 3.84 -19.01 21.67
N SER A 282 3.12 -18.42 20.67
CA SER A 282 2.49 -17.13 20.89
C SER A 282 1.42 -17.27 21.98
N LEU A 283 1.37 -16.33 22.91
CA LEU A 283 0.42 -16.30 24.04
C LEU A 283 -1.06 -16.41 23.64
N PHE A 284 -1.35 -16.18 22.39
CA PHE A 284 -2.69 -16.10 21.82
C PHE A 284 -2.94 -17.17 20.74
N TRP A 285 -2.08 -18.22 20.69
CA TRP A 285 -2.14 -19.21 19.64
C TRP A 285 -2.73 -20.54 20.16
N GLU A 286 -3.83 -20.98 19.56
CA GLU A 286 -4.35 -22.33 19.77
C GLU A 286 -3.46 -23.37 19.08
N GLU A 287 -3.21 -24.50 19.72
CA GLU A 287 -2.46 -25.63 19.14
C GLU A 287 -3.09 -26.06 17.81
N ARG A 288 -2.35 -25.88 16.73
CA ARG A 288 -2.79 -26.34 15.40
C ARG A 288 -2.12 -27.66 15.05
N SER A 289 -2.95 -28.66 14.75
CA SER A 289 -2.52 -29.94 14.22
C SER A 289 -1.72 -29.80 12.92
N VAL A 290 -0.76 -30.70 12.65
CA VAL A 290 0.02 -30.73 11.40
C VAL A 290 -0.93 -30.79 10.20
N LEU A 291 -0.88 -29.80 9.35
CA LEU A 291 -1.81 -29.64 8.24
C LEU A 291 -1.26 -30.23 6.94
N SER A 292 -2.17 -30.68 6.07
CA SER A 292 -1.83 -31.08 4.70
C SER A 292 -1.33 -29.84 3.91
N PHE A 293 -0.54 -30.06 2.84
CA PHE A 293 0.01 -29.01 1.99
C PHE A 293 -1.06 -28.00 1.51
N SER A 294 -2.24 -28.48 1.10
CA SER A 294 -3.35 -27.62 0.67
C SER A 294 -3.87 -26.71 1.81
N LYS A 295 -4.00 -27.24 3.02
CA LYS A 295 -4.36 -26.45 4.20
C LYS A 295 -3.25 -25.48 4.60
N ALA A 296 -1.98 -25.86 4.40
CA ALA A 296 -0.84 -24.98 4.63
C ALA A 296 -0.79 -23.80 3.65
N CYS A 297 -1.08 -24.04 2.37
CA CYS A 297 -1.23 -22.96 1.39
C CYS A 297 -2.37 -22.01 1.78
N LYS A 298 -3.52 -22.55 2.23
CA LYS A 298 -4.60 -21.71 2.77
C LYS A 298 -4.15 -20.88 3.98
N GLN A 299 -3.41 -21.47 4.90
CA GLN A 299 -2.88 -20.74 6.07
C GLN A 299 -1.72 -19.80 5.73
N ALA A 300 -0.99 -20.05 4.65
CA ALA A 300 0.01 -19.12 4.15
C ALA A 300 -0.59 -17.73 3.86
N PHE A 301 -1.86 -17.73 3.42
CA PHE A 301 -2.66 -16.54 3.20
C PHE A 301 -3.58 -16.18 4.38
N GLU A 302 -3.39 -16.83 5.55
CA GLU A 302 -4.11 -16.42 6.76
C GLU A 302 -3.75 -14.98 7.13
N GLY A 303 -4.79 -14.17 7.36
CA GLY A 303 -4.65 -12.71 7.48
C GLY A 303 -4.90 -11.97 6.17
N LEU A 304 -4.87 -12.66 5.01
CA LEU A 304 -5.29 -12.16 3.73
C LEU A 304 -6.53 -12.92 3.28
N ALA A 305 -7.55 -12.20 2.87
CA ALA A 305 -8.73 -12.77 2.22
C ALA A 305 -8.85 -12.07 0.86
N PHE A 306 -9.00 -12.86 -0.20
CA PHE A 306 -9.25 -12.34 -1.55
C PHE A 306 -10.70 -12.62 -1.94
N PRO A 307 -11.68 -11.92 -1.35
CA PRO A 307 -13.07 -12.10 -1.74
C PRO A 307 -13.24 -11.65 -3.18
N LEU A 308 -13.89 -12.50 -3.99
CA LEU A 308 -14.04 -12.29 -5.42
C LEU A 308 -14.67 -10.93 -5.76
N ASN A 309 -15.62 -10.48 -4.94
CA ASN A 309 -16.26 -9.18 -5.10
C ASN A 309 -15.28 -8.00 -5.01
N LEU A 310 -14.32 -8.02 -4.09
CA LEU A 310 -13.30 -6.96 -3.99
C LEU A 310 -12.28 -7.05 -5.12
N VAL A 311 -11.93 -8.24 -5.59
CA VAL A 311 -11.07 -8.42 -6.76
C VAL A 311 -11.77 -7.85 -8.01
N LEU A 312 -13.06 -8.14 -8.19
CA LEU A 312 -13.85 -7.58 -9.28
C LEU A 312 -14.00 -6.05 -9.15
N ALA A 313 -14.11 -5.50 -7.93
CA ALA A 313 -14.11 -4.06 -7.71
C ALA A 313 -12.79 -3.42 -8.16
N CYS A 314 -11.65 -4.05 -7.89
CA CYS A 314 -10.34 -3.59 -8.38
C CYS A 314 -10.29 -3.60 -9.92
N VAL A 315 -10.71 -4.69 -10.55
CA VAL A 315 -10.74 -4.80 -12.02
C VAL A 315 -11.67 -3.74 -12.62
N LEU A 316 -12.88 -3.60 -12.05
CA LEU A 316 -13.84 -2.60 -12.51
C LEU A 316 -13.28 -1.18 -12.38
N ALA A 317 -12.59 -0.85 -11.28
CA ALA A 317 -11.99 0.47 -11.07
C ALA A 317 -10.94 0.77 -12.16
N ILE A 318 -10.09 -0.18 -12.49
CA ILE A 318 -9.10 -0.04 -13.56
C ILE A 318 -9.80 0.14 -14.90
N CYS A 319 -10.76 -0.72 -15.23
CA CYS A 319 -11.50 -0.65 -16.51
C CYS A 319 -12.28 0.66 -16.63
N PHE A 320 -12.90 1.14 -15.55
CA PHE A 320 -13.70 2.36 -15.60
C PHE A 320 -12.85 3.61 -15.76
N VAL A 321 -11.66 3.67 -15.16
CA VAL A 321 -10.69 4.75 -15.44
C VAL A 321 -10.36 4.80 -16.93
N GLN A 322 -10.20 3.65 -17.57
CA GLN A 322 -9.94 3.55 -19.02
C GLN A 322 -11.14 4.06 -19.84
N ILE A 323 -12.35 3.60 -19.50
CA ILE A 323 -13.58 4.03 -20.17
C ILE A 323 -13.80 5.54 -20.00
N ASN A 324 -13.52 6.08 -18.81
CA ASN A 324 -13.73 7.48 -18.47
C ASN A 324 -12.94 8.46 -19.37
N VAL A 325 -11.80 8.02 -19.91
CA VAL A 325 -11.02 8.83 -20.88
C VAL A 325 -11.79 9.07 -22.18
N HIS A 326 -12.56 8.09 -22.62
CA HIS A 326 -13.34 8.16 -23.86
C HIS A 326 -14.71 8.81 -23.69
N LEU A 327 -15.11 9.15 -22.45
CA LEU A 327 -16.34 9.86 -22.18
C LEU A 327 -16.13 11.37 -22.36
N SER A 328 -17.13 12.05 -22.93
CA SER A 328 -17.13 13.51 -23.14
C SER A 328 -17.42 14.24 -21.84
N LEU A 329 -16.46 14.22 -20.90
CA LEU A 329 -16.58 14.81 -19.57
C LEU A 329 -15.63 16.01 -19.41
N PRO A 330 -16.05 17.07 -18.69
CA PRO A 330 -15.16 18.12 -18.25
C PRO A 330 -14.01 17.59 -17.38
N ASP A 331 -12.84 18.20 -17.45
CA ASP A 331 -11.63 17.73 -16.77
C ASP A 331 -11.80 17.63 -15.25
N THR A 332 -12.53 18.56 -14.64
CA THR A 332 -12.85 18.53 -13.20
C THR A 332 -13.68 17.30 -12.81
N CYS A 333 -14.71 16.96 -13.61
CA CYS A 333 -15.53 15.78 -13.37
C CYS A 333 -14.74 14.49 -13.63
N ARG A 334 -13.95 14.45 -14.70
CA ARG A 334 -13.06 13.33 -15.02
C ARG A 334 -12.05 13.09 -13.91
N PHE A 335 -11.43 14.16 -13.39
CA PHE A 335 -10.53 14.04 -12.23
C PHE A 335 -11.23 13.49 -11.00
N PHE A 336 -12.43 13.99 -10.67
CA PHE A 336 -13.21 13.51 -9.53
C PHE A 336 -13.52 12.02 -9.64
N ILE A 337 -14.02 11.57 -10.79
CA ILE A 337 -14.34 10.16 -11.03
C ILE A 337 -13.08 9.29 -10.96
N ASN A 338 -11.97 9.71 -11.57
CA ASN A 338 -10.70 8.99 -11.52
C ASN A 338 -10.16 8.88 -10.10
N SER A 339 -10.27 9.96 -9.31
CA SER A 339 -9.88 9.95 -7.90
C SER A 339 -10.75 9.00 -7.07
N ALA A 340 -12.07 9.00 -7.29
CA ALA A 340 -12.97 8.08 -6.63
C ALA A 340 -12.65 6.61 -6.97
N CYS A 341 -12.38 6.30 -8.25
CA CYS A 341 -11.93 4.97 -8.67
C CYS A 341 -10.60 4.57 -8.03
N TRP A 342 -9.66 5.51 -7.92
CA TRP A 342 -8.40 5.32 -7.21
C TRP A 342 -8.63 4.95 -5.75
N PHE A 343 -9.48 5.70 -5.03
CA PHE A 343 -9.82 5.38 -3.65
C PHE A 343 -10.45 4.00 -3.52
N ILE A 344 -11.42 3.65 -4.37
CA ILE A 344 -12.06 2.33 -4.38
C ILE A 344 -11.02 1.23 -4.61
N LEU A 345 -10.10 1.40 -5.55
CA LEU A 345 -9.02 0.44 -5.85
C LEU A 345 -8.15 0.19 -4.61
N VAL A 346 -7.62 1.26 -4.01
CA VAL A 346 -6.69 1.16 -2.87
C VAL A 346 -7.40 0.63 -1.63
N LEU A 347 -8.62 1.09 -1.33
CA LEU A 347 -9.41 0.59 -0.20
C LEU A 347 -9.79 -0.88 -0.37
N SER A 348 -10.10 -1.32 -1.60
CA SER A 348 -10.36 -2.73 -1.90
C SER A 348 -9.12 -3.59 -1.67
N ILE A 349 -7.93 -3.13 -2.11
CA ILE A 349 -6.65 -3.81 -1.86
C ILE A 349 -6.35 -3.88 -0.36
N PHE A 350 -6.52 -2.79 0.38
CA PHE A 350 -6.33 -2.79 1.83
C PHE A 350 -7.31 -3.72 2.55
N SER A 351 -8.52 -3.83 2.03
CA SER A 351 -9.56 -4.71 2.58
C SER A 351 -9.26 -6.20 2.39
N PHE A 352 -8.25 -6.57 1.59
CA PHE A 352 -7.74 -7.95 1.53
C PHE A 352 -7.06 -8.35 2.85
N ALA A 353 -6.52 -7.42 3.61
CA ALA A 353 -6.07 -7.69 4.97
C ALA A 353 -7.26 -7.81 5.90
N LYS A 354 -7.40 -8.94 6.62
CA LYS A 354 -8.52 -9.18 7.55
C LYS A 354 -8.68 -8.08 8.59
N SER A 355 -7.57 -7.51 9.06
CA SER A 355 -7.56 -6.39 10.02
C SER A 355 -8.17 -5.09 9.46
N LEU A 356 -8.09 -4.89 8.15
CA LEU A 356 -8.54 -3.69 7.44
C LEU A 356 -9.81 -3.95 6.61
N HIS A 357 -10.40 -5.15 6.72
CA HIS A 357 -11.55 -5.56 5.91
C HIS A 357 -12.76 -4.60 6.02
N HIS A 358 -12.88 -3.91 7.14
CA HIS A 358 -13.94 -2.92 7.34
C HIS A 358 -13.82 -1.70 6.41
N LEU A 359 -12.64 -1.41 5.87
CA LEU A 359 -12.44 -0.29 4.95
C LEU A 359 -13.25 -0.41 3.65
N ARG A 360 -13.67 -1.62 3.28
CA ARG A 360 -14.54 -1.85 2.12
C ARG A 360 -15.83 -1.04 2.14
N TRP A 361 -16.37 -0.76 3.34
CA TRP A 361 -17.60 0.02 3.48
C TRP A 361 -17.46 1.47 3.01
N LEU A 362 -16.24 1.98 3.01
CA LEU A 362 -15.94 3.32 2.52
C LEU A 362 -16.00 3.41 0.99
N ASN A 363 -15.85 2.28 0.29
CA ASN A 363 -16.09 2.23 -1.15
C ASN A 363 -17.51 2.69 -1.50
N LEU A 364 -18.50 2.49 -0.60
CA LEU A 364 -19.87 2.97 -0.80
C LEU A 364 -19.93 4.48 -0.93
N LEU A 365 -19.15 5.21 -0.14
CA LEU A 365 -19.09 6.67 -0.20
C LEU A 365 -18.58 7.14 -1.55
N PHE A 366 -17.47 6.57 -2.02
CA PHE A 366 -16.87 6.95 -3.30
C PHE A 366 -17.72 6.50 -4.48
N ALA A 367 -18.32 5.32 -4.40
CA ALA A 367 -19.26 4.81 -5.41
C ALA A 367 -20.52 5.69 -5.52
N ALA A 368 -21.07 6.13 -4.39
CA ALA A 368 -22.16 7.10 -4.38
C ALA A 368 -21.75 8.45 -4.98
N GLY A 369 -20.50 8.90 -4.70
CA GLY A 369 -19.92 10.09 -5.33
C GLY A 369 -19.85 9.97 -6.86
N ILE A 370 -19.47 8.80 -7.40
CA ILE A 370 -19.48 8.53 -8.85
C ILE A 370 -20.91 8.65 -9.40
N VAL A 371 -21.90 8.01 -8.76
CA VAL A 371 -23.30 8.08 -9.20
C VAL A 371 -23.85 9.49 -9.19
N LEU A 372 -23.47 10.28 -8.18
CA LEU A 372 -23.95 11.67 -8.02
C LEU A 372 -23.16 12.69 -8.83
N SER A 373 -22.02 12.32 -9.41
CA SER A 373 -21.15 13.25 -10.14
C SER A 373 -21.87 14.01 -11.26
N PRO A 374 -22.80 13.44 -12.05
CA PRO A 374 -23.53 14.20 -13.05
C PRO A 374 -24.38 15.35 -12.46
N VAL A 375 -24.94 15.12 -11.28
CA VAL A 375 -25.75 16.13 -10.58
C VAL A 375 -24.86 17.19 -9.94
N ILE A 376 -23.76 16.78 -9.29
CA ILE A 376 -22.80 17.67 -8.62
C ILE A 376 -22.19 18.65 -9.61
N PHE A 377 -21.83 18.19 -10.80
CA PHE A 377 -21.17 19.01 -11.81
C PHE A 377 -22.15 19.65 -12.82
N HIS A 378 -23.47 19.51 -12.62
CA HIS A 378 -24.52 20.07 -13.49
C HIS A 378 -24.30 19.79 -14.98
N LEU A 379 -23.92 18.56 -15.32
CA LEU A 379 -23.48 18.22 -16.68
C LEU A 379 -24.69 17.91 -17.59
N PRO A 380 -24.78 18.54 -18.76
CA PRO A 380 -25.67 18.10 -19.82
C PRO A 380 -25.06 16.86 -20.50
N LEU A 381 -25.24 15.66 -19.90
CA LEU A 381 -24.67 14.43 -20.41
C LEU A 381 -25.57 13.79 -21.45
N ASP A 382 -24.93 13.20 -22.46
CA ASP A 382 -25.61 12.25 -23.35
C ASP A 382 -26.00 10.97 -22.59
N ALA A 383 -27.04 10.31 -23.07
CA ALA A 383 -27.60 9.13 -22.39
C ALA A 383 -26.56 7.99 -22.20
N LYS A 384 -25.60 7.84 -23.09
CA LYS A 384 -24.55 6.81 -23.01
C LYS A 384 -23.59 7.10 -21.86
N THR A 385 -23.11 8.33 -21.76
CA THR A 385 -22.19 8.77 -20.71
C THR A 385 -22.87 8.68 -19.34
N LEU A 386 -24.10 9.15 -19.23
CA LEU A 386 -24.88 9.04 -17.99
C LEU A 386 -25.06 7.58 -17.56
N LEU A 387 -25.46 6.71 -18.50
CA LEU A 387 -25.65 5.29 -18.23
C LEU A 387 -24.35 4.62 -17.76
N SER A 388 -23.22 4.93 -18.40
CA SER A 388 -21.89 4.38 -18.04
C SER A 388 -21.50 4.75 -16.62
N ILE A 389 -21.68 6.01 -16.20
CA ILE A 389 -21.33 6.51 -14.88
C ILE A 389 -22.23 5.86 -13.82
N VAL A 390 -23.55 5.87 -14.03
CA VAL A 390 -24.51 5.33 -13.07
C VAL A 390 -24.35 3.82 -12.94
N ALA A 391 -24.23 3.09 -14.05
CA ALA A 391 -24.06 1.64 -14.04
C ALA A 391 -22.76 1.22 -13.32
N SER A 392 -21.64 1.92 -13.57
CA SER A 392 -20.38 1.64 -12.90
C SER A 392 -20.44 1.95 -11.40
N GLY A 393 -21.05 3.05 -10.99
CA GLY A 393 -21.24 3.39 -9.59
C GLY A 393 -22.12 2.37 -8.86
N ILE A 394 -23.23 1.93 -9.46
CA ILE A 394 -24.10 0.88 -8.91
C ILE A 394 -23.34 -0.45 -8.80
N ALA A 395 -22.53 -0.81 -9.80
CA ALA A 395 -21.69 -2.01 -9.77
C ALA A 395 -20.69 -1.96 -8.61
N PHE A 396 -20.04 -0.82 -8.37
CA PHE A 396 -19.14 -0.64 -7.21
C PHE A 396 -19.90 -0.80 -5.87
N ILE A 397 -21.10 -0.25 -5.75
CA ILE A 397 -21.93 -0.43 -4.56
C ILE A 397 -22.23 -1.91 -4.35
N ALA A 398 -22.69 -2.62 -5.37
CA ALA A 398 -23.04 -4.04 -5.29
C ALA A 398 -21.82 -4.90 -4.89
N LEU A 399 -20.65 -4.64 -5.50
CA LEU A 399 -19.40 -5.34 -5.19
C LEU A 399 -18.88 -5.05 -3.78
N SER A 400 -19.12 -3.87 -3.24
CA SER A 400 -18.70 -3.51 -1.88
C SER A 400 -19.57 -4.15 -0.80
N ILE A 401 -20.87 -4.35 -1.06
CA ILE A 401 -21.81 -4.97 -0.13
C ILE A 401 -21.71 -6.50 -0.18
N GLY A 402 -21.35 -7.07 -1.32
CA GLY A 402 -21.35 -8.51 -1.55
C GLY A 402 -20.60 -9.30 -0.46
N ARG A 403 -21.25 -10.35 0.02
CA ARG A 403 -20.67 -11.39 0.89
C ARG A 403 -20.36 -12.58 0.00
N LEU A 404 -19.15 -12.69 -0.50
CA LEU A 404 -18.67 -13.88 -1.17
C LEU A 404 -17.42 -14.38 -0.48
#